data_8ab009234651942a863f8077643b2537
#
_entry.id   8ab009234651942a863f8077643b2537
#
_cell.length_a   1.000
_cell.length_b   1.000
_cell.length_c   1.000
_cell.angle_alpha   90.00
_cell.angle_beta   90.00
_cell.angle_gamma   90.00
#
_symmetry.space_group_name_H-M   'P 1'
#
loop_
_entity.id
_entity.type
_entity.pdbx_description
1 polymer ?
#
loop_
_entity_poly.entity_id
_entity_poly.type
_entity_poly.pdbx_seq_one_letter_code
_entity_poly.pdbx_strand_id
1 'polypeptide(L)'
;LVVGAVGGAAWASIAALLRARFGVLEVISTIMLNFVALSAVSYLVRGPLQEPTHAYPQTSSIANAVRLIQIPGAGRLHVGLVLALGVLGAAGWIMRHTAVGFRLLAVGENASASASAGQIDVGAVTMRAFLVSGALAGLAGAVEVQGVTFALYENISPGYGYTAIAVALLAGLDPWRVIVSALLFAALEAGAGAMQRDAGVPSTLVSVVEALLILAAVTAQARRLRRSDAPAAELPAPAVVRAS
;
A
#
# COMPACT_ATOMS: atom_id res chain seq x y z
N LEU A 1 -3.32 -1.62 17.91
CA LEU A 1 -2.83 -0.84 16.77
C LEU A 1 -1.30 -0.71 16.79
N VAL A 2 -0.68 -0.21 17.87
CA VAL A 2 0.79 0.00 17.96
C VAL A 2 1.55 -1.31 17.73
N VAL A 3 1.14 -2.40 18.35
CA VAL A 3 1.76 -3.73 18.18
C VAL A 3 1.70 -4.18 16.72
N GLY A 4 0.58 -3.94 16.04
CA GLY A 4 0.44 -4.24 14.61
C GLY A 4 1.42 -3.43 13.75
N ALA A 5 1.55 -2.13 14.02
CA ALA A 5 2.50 -1.28 13.31
C ALA A 5 3.96 -1.72 13.53
N VAL A 6 4.34 -2.02 14.77
CA VAL A 6 5.69 -2.52 15.11
C VAL A 6 5.95 -3.88 14.46
N GLY A 7 4.99 -4.80 14.52
CA GLY A 7 5.09 -6.12 13.88
C GLY A 7 5.25 -6.02 12.36
N GLY A 8 4.47 -5.14 11.71
CA GLY A 8 4.59 -4.88 10.28
C GLY A 8 5.94 -4.26 9.90
N ALA A 9 6.45 -3.31 10.68
CA ALA A 9 7.78 -2.74 10.47
C ALA A 9 8.88 -3.81 10.64
N ALA A 10 8.78 -4.65 11.67
CA ALA A 10 9.71 -5.75 11.91
C ALA A 10 9.70 -6.75 10.75
N TRP A 11 8.53 -7.12 10.23
CA TRP A 11 8.40 -7.99 9.06
C TRP A 11 9.03 -7.38 7.81
N ALA A 12 8.74 -6.11 7.52
CA ALA A 12 9.31 -5.40 6.38
C ALA A 12 10.83 -5.20 6.49
N SER A 13 11.37 -5.14 7.71
CA SER A 13 12.82 -5.02 7.93
C SER A 13 13.61 -6.19 7.35
N ILE A 14 12.99 -7.38 7.25
CA ILE A 14 13.62 -8.58 6.66
C ILE A 14 13.93 -8.30 5.17
N ALA A 15 12.94 -7.83 4.40
CA ALA A 15 13.14 -7.49 2.99
C ALA A 15 14.15 -6.35 2.82
N ALA A 16 14.06 -5.33 3.67
CA ALA A 16 14.97 -4.20 3.65
C ALA A 16 16.43 -4.60 3.92
N LEU A 17 16.68 -5.51 4.87
CA LEU A 17 18.00 -6.07 5.17
C LEU A 17 18.53 -6.94 4.03
N LEU A 18 17.67 -7.79 3.44
CA LEU A 18 18.05 -8.61 2.28
C LEU A 18 18.50 -7.74 1.10
N ARG A 19 17.79 -6.65 0.84
CA ARG A 19 18.19 -5.68 -0.17
C ARG A 19 19.49 -4.98 0.19
N ALA A 20 19.62 -4.48 1.43
CA ALA A 20 20.78 -3.70 1.87
C ALA A 20 22.09 -4.52 1.92
N ARG A 21 22.02 -5.78 2.35
CA ARG A 21 23.20 -6.62 2.54
C ARG A 21 23.56 -7.51 1.33
N PHE A 22 22.55 -7.99 0.62
CA PHE A 22 22.72 -8.98 -0.43
C PHE A 22 22.33 -8.47 -1.81
N GLY A 23 21.85 -7.24 -1.94
CA GLY A 23 21.43 -6.66 -3.22
C GLY A 23 20.23 -7.40 -3.86
N VAL A 24 19.48 -8.18 -3.07
CA VAL A 24 18.31 -8.94 -3.58
C VAL A 24 17.25 -7.96 -4.08
N LEU A 25 16.65 -8.28 -5.22
CA LEU A 25 15.53 -7.51 -5.76
C LEU A 25 14.38 -7.49 -4.75
N GLU A 26 13.95 -6.29 -4.38
CA GLU A 26 12.90 -6.08 -3.36
C GLU A 26 11.60 -6.77 -3.70
N VAL A 27 11.21 -6.77 -4.97
CA VAL A 27 9.97 -7.40 -5.44
C VAL A 27 9.98 -8.92 -5.17
N ILE A 28 11.10 -9.58 -5.43
CA ILE A 28 11.23 -11.03 -5.22
C ILE A 28 11.17 -11.35 -3.72
N SER A 29 11.95 -10.63 -2.91
CA SER A 29 11.99 -10.88 -1.45
C SER A 29 10.64 -10.61 -0.78
N THR A 30 9.92 -9.56 -1.17
CA THR A 30 8.60 -9.24 -0.61
C THR A 30 7.52 -10.24 -1.02
N ILE A 31 7.53 -10.71 -2.29
CA ILE A 31 6.61 -11.77 -2.74
C ILE A 31 6.86 -13.08 -1.97
N MET A 32 8.12 -13.49 -1.81
CA MET A 32 8.44 -14.70 -1.05
C MET A 32 8.03 -14.57 0.41
N LEU A 33 8.30 -13.42 1.04
CA LEU A 33 7.88 -13.14 2.42
C LEU A 33 6.35 -13.12 2.57
N ASN A 34 5.61 -12.73 1.53
CA ASN A 34 4.15 -12.80 1.54
C ASN A 34 3.66 -14.26 1.64
N PHE A 35 4.25 -15.19 0.86
CA PHE A 35 3.92 -16.61 0.97
C PHE A 35 4.30 -17.19 2.34
N VAL A 36 5.44 -16.78 2.90
CA VAL A 36 5.84 -17.18 4.26
C VAL A 36 4.84 -16.65 5.29
N ALA A 37 4.39 -15.40 5.18
CA ALA A 37 3.39 -14.82 6.07
C ALA A 37 2.05 -15.55 6.00
N LEU A 38 1.55 -15.83 4.77
CA LEU A 38 0.32 -16.59 4.57
C LEU A 38 0.40 -17.99 5.19
N SER A 39 1.51 -18.69 4.96
CA SER A 39 1.74 -20.02 5.55
C SER A 39 1.85 -19.97 7.06
N ALA A 40 2.51 -18.94 7.62
CA ALA A 40 2.62 -18.76 9.07
C ALA A 40 1.25 -18.47 9.70
N VAL A 41 0.43 -17.60 9.09
CA VAL A 41 -0.94 -17.34 9.56
C VAL A 41 -1.77 -18.62 9.51
N SER A 42 -1.74 -19.37 8.39
CA SER A 42 -2.45 -20.62 8.25
C SER A 42 -2.06 -21.63 9.34
N TYR A 43 -0.76 -21.80 9.59
CA TYR A 43 -0.27 -22.67 10.67
C TYR A 43 -0.78 -22.22 12.05
N LEU A 44 -0.75 -20.93 12.33
CA LEU A 44 -1.18 -20.40 13.63
C LEU A 44 -2.69 -20.57 13.86
N VAL A 45 -3.52 -20.25 12.85
CA VAL A 45 -4.99 -20.31 13.00
C VAL A 45 -5.57 -21.72 12.90
N ARG A 46 -4.80 -22.69 12.38
CA ARG A 46 -5.17 -24.12 12.37
C ARG A 46 -4.58 -24.90 13.54
N GLY A 47 -3.67 -24.32 14.31
CA GLY A 47 -2.95 -24.97 15.38
C GLY A 47 -3.03 -24.18 16.69
N PRO A 48 -1.92 -23.56 17.15
CA PRO A 48 -1.79 -23.03 18.50
C PRO A 48 -2.75 -21.88 18.85
N LEU A 49 -3.24 -21.13 17.86
CA LEU A 49 -4.16 -19.99 18.06
C LEU A 49 -5.59 -20.30 17.60
N GLN A 50 -5.89 -21.54 17.24
CA GLN A 50 -7.25 -21.92 16.84
C GLN A 50 -8.25 -21.71 17.98
N GLU A 51 -9.47 -21.32 17.62
CA GLU A 51 -10.56 -21.20 18.60
C GLU A 51 -10.82 -22.53 19.34
N PRO A 52 -11.27 -22.51 20.60
CA PRO A 52 -11.45 -23.72 21.41
C PRO A 52 -12.43 -24.75 20.83
N THR A 53 -13.36 -24.32 19.98
CA THR A 53 -14.33 -25.19 19.32
C THR A 53 -13.75 -25.98 18.16
N HIS A 54 -12.59 -25.61 17.65
CA HIS A 54 -11.93 -26.18 16.45
C HIS A 54 -12.83 -26.28 15.21
N ALA A 55 -13.95 -25.53 15.19
CA ALA A 55 -14.92 -25.57 14.10
C ALA A 55 -14.41 -24.86 12.84
N TYR A 56 -13.67 -23.75 13.04
CA TYR A 56 -13.15 -22.95 11.94
C TYR A 56 -11.65 -22.66 12.11
N PRO A 57 -10.91 -22.46 10.99
CA PRO A 57 -9.49 -22.08 11.03
C PRO A 57 -9.36 -20.56 11.31
N GLN A 58 -9.68 -20.19 12.54
CA GLN A 58 -9.66 -18.80 13.03
C GLN A 58 -9.25 -18.76 14.50
N THR A 59 -8.84 -17.58 14.95
CA THR A 59 -8.60 -17.35 16.37
C THR A 59 -9.91 -17.08 17.11
N SER A 60 -9.88 -17.20 18.44
CA SER A 60 -10.97 -16.69 19.27
C SER A 60 -11.24 -15.22 18.96
N SER A 61 -12.53 -14.82 18.99
CA SER A 61 -12.90 -13.42 18.79
C SER A 61 -12.28 -12.51 19.84
N ILE A 62 -11.77 -11.37 19.41
CA ILE A 62 -11.17 -10.39 20.33
C ILE A 62 -12.23 -9.79 21.28
N ALA A 63 -11.80 -9.48 22.50
CA ALA A 63 -12.67 -8.89 23.52
C ALA A 63 -13.26 -7.54 23.03
N ASN A 64 -14.50 -7.26 23.40
CA ASN A 64 -15.20 -6.04 23.00
C ASN A 64 -14.43 -4.76 23.39
N ALA A 65 -13.69 -4.79 24.48
CA ALA A 65 -12.88 -3.65 24.94
C ALA A 65 -11.74 -3.26 23.99
N VAL A 66 -11.31 -4.17 23.10
CA VAL A 66 -10.21 -3.95 22.14
C VAL A 66 -10.72 -3.62 20.74
N ARG A 67 -12.02 -3.78 20.50
CA ARG A 67 -12.63 -3.44 19.21
C ARG A 67 -12.64 -1.94 18.97
N LEU A 68 -12.47 -1.54 17.73
CA LEU A 68 -12.59 -0.14 17.35
C LEU A 68 -14.04 0.33 17.51
N ILE A 69 -14.18 1.52 18.06
CA ILE A 69 -15.49 2.15 18.29
C ILE A 69 -16.16 2.41 16.95
N GLN A 70 -17.37 1.90 16.80
CA GLN A 70 -18.22 2.19 15.64
C GLN A 70 -18.81 3.60 15.76
N ILE A 71 -18.93 4.28 14.63
CA ILE A 71 -19.49 5.64 14.59
C ILE A 71 -21.02 5.53 14.66
N PRO A 72 -21.65 6.08 15.71
CA PRO A 72 -23.12 6.01 15.85
C PRO A 72 -23.82 6.60 14.62
N GLY A 73 -24.80 5.89 14.08
CA GLY A 73 -25.58 6.35 12.93
C GLY A 73 -24.91 6.18 11.55
N ALA A 74 -23.66 5.71 11.48
CA ALA A 74 -22.94 5.53 10.23
C ALA A 74 -22.79 4.05 9.79
N GLY A 75 -23.67 3.19 10.25
CA GLY A 75 -23.69 1.77 9.89
C GLY A 75 -22.47 1.01 10.41
N ARG A 76 -21.67 0.45 9.49
CA ARG A 76 -20.46 -0.33 9.82
C ARG A 76 -19.17 0.50 9.89
N LEU A 77 -19.26 1.83 9.73
CA LEU A 77 -18.10 2.70 9.81
C LEU A 77 -17.56 2.76 11.25
N HIS A 78 -16.26 2.69 11.37
CA HIS A 78 -15.54 2.73 12.65
C HIS A 78 -14.41 3.77 12.63
N VAL A 79 -13.88 4.09 13.80
CA VAL A 79 -12.81 5.10 13.99
C VAL A 79 -11.55 4.81 13.13
N GLY A 80 -11.37 3.59 12.64
CA GLY A 80 -10.31 3.24 11.70
C GLY A 80 -10.30 4.07 10.42
N LEU A 81 -11.47 4.52 9.93
CA LEU A 81 -11.54 5.44 8.78
C LEU A 81 -10.91 6.81 9.13
N VAL A 82 -11.22 7.33 10.31
CA VAL A 82 -10.65 8.61 10.78
C VAL A 82 -9.13 8.49 10.91
N LEU A 83 -8.67 7.37 11.44
CA LEU A 83 -7.24 7.07 11.55
C LEU A 83 -6.58 6.98 10.16
N ALA A 84 -7.20 6.31 9.20
CA ALA A 84 -6.70 6.22 7.82
C ALA A 84 -6.57 7.60 7.15
N LEU A 85 -7.60 8.45 7.29
CA LEU A 85 -7.58 9.83 6.79
C LEU A 85 -6.51 10.67 7.49
N GLY A 86 -6.34 10.51 8.80
CA GLY A 86 -5.29 11.17 9.56
C GLY A 86 -3.88 10.76 9.11
N VAL A 87 -3.66 9.48 8.87
CA VAL A 87 -2.38 8.94 8.34
C VAL A 87 -2.11 9.47 6.93
N LEU A 88 -3.11 9.47 6.04
CA LEU A 88 -2.98 10.04 4.70
C LEU A 88 -2.69 11.53 4.73
N GLY A 89 -3.39 12.29 5.59
CA GLY A 89 -3.13 13.72 5.79
C GLY A 89 -1.72 13.98 6.30
N ALA A 90 -1.26 13.22 7.29
CA ALA A 90 0.11 13.31 7.81
C ALA A 90 1.14 12.95 6.74
N ALA A 91 0.93 11.88 5.97
CA ALA A 91 1.81 11.50 4.87
C ALA A 91 1.88 12.60 3.81
N GLY A 92 0.74 13.16 3.40
CA GLY A 92 0.66 14.25 2.44
C GLY A 92 1.37 15.52 2.93
N TRP A 93 1.22 15.84 4.22
CA TRP A 93 1.90 16.98 4.83
C TRP A 93 3.42 16.76 4.89
N ILE A 94 3.86 15.58 5.35
CA ILE A 94 5.28 15.21 5.42
C ILE A 94 5.91 15.28 4.03
N MET A 95 5.29 14.70 3.01
CA MET A 95 5.83 14.67 1.66
C MET A 95 5.98 16.06 1.05
N ARG A 96 5.09 17.00 1.36
CA ARG A 96 5.09 18.34 0.76
C ARG A 96 5.86 19.40 1.55
N HIS A 97 6.00 19.23 2.88
CA HIS A 97 6.48 20.31 3.74
C HIS A 97 7.73 19.96 4.55
N THR A 98 8.28 18.74 4.39
CA THR A 98 9.45 18.34 5.20
C THR A 98 10.64 17.90 4.35
N ALA A 99 11.84 18.04 4.92
CA ALA A 99 13.07 17.54 4.33
C ALA A 99 13.06 16.01 4.14
N VAL A 100 12.31 15.28 4.98
CA VAL A 100 12.16 13.82 4.86
C VAL A 100 11.38 13.50 3.59
N GLY A 101 10.27 14.19 3.34
CA GLY A 101 9.48 14.04 2.12
C GLY A 101 10.28 14.37 0.87
N PHE A 102 11.02 15.49 0.90
CA PHE A 102 11.91 15.85 -0.21
C PHE A 102 12.94 14.76 -0.52
N ARG A 103 13.63 14.23 0.50
CA ARG A 103 14.62 13.17 0.32
C ARG A 103 14.00 11.89 -0.24
N LEU A 104 12.80 11.54 0.25
CA LEU A 104 12.07 10.37 -0.22
C LEU A 104 11.72 10.49 -1.70
N LEU A 105 11.18 11.63 -2.13
CA LEU A 105 10.83 11.91 -3.51
C LEU A 105 12.08 11.94 -4.41
N ALA A 106 13.14 12.64 -4.00
CA ALA A 106 14.38 12.73 -4.76
C ALA A 106 15.01 11.35 -5.01
N VAL A 107 15.10 10.50 -3.97
CA VAL A 107 15.59 9.13 -4.11
C VAL A 107 14.68 8.27 -4.98
N GLY A 108 13.36 8.45 -4.86
CA GLY A 108 12.37 7.76 -5.66
C GLY A 108 12.44 8.10 -7.15
N GLU A 109 12.74 9.36 -7.50
CA GLU A 109 12.90 9.81 -8.88
C GLU A 109 14.22 9.35 -9.50
N ASN A 110 15.32 9.59 -8.80
CA ASN A 110 16.63 9.17 -9.29
C ASN A 110 17.63 8.93 -8.14
N ALA A 111 17.77 7.66 -7.74
CA ALA A 111 18.64 7.25 -6.67
C ALA A 111 20.13 7.57 -6.93
N SER A 112 20.58 7.43 -8.19
CA SER A 112 21.99 7.68 -8.54
C SER A 112 22.31 9.18 -8.55
N ALA A 113 21.42 10.04 -9.06
CA ALA A 113 21.57 11.48 -8.99
C ALA A 113 21.54 11.97 -7.53
N SER A 114 20.67 11.41 -6.70
CA SER A 114 20.56 11.74 -5.27
C SER A 114 21.84 11.36 -4.50
N ALA A 115 22.46 10.23 -4.83
CA ALA A 115 23.75 9.82 -4.27
C ALA A 115 24.88 10.75 -4.72
N SER A 116 24.92 11.15 -6.00
CA SER A 116 25.94 12.02 -6.58
C SER A 116 25.90 13.44 -6.01
N ALA A 117 24.72 13.92 -5.62
CA ALA A 117 24.56 15.20 -4.93
C ALA A 117 25.19 15.20 -3.52
N GLY A 118 25.70 14.06 -3.03
CA GLY A 118 26.60 13.92 -1.88
C GLY A 118 25.99 14.12 -0.50
N GLN A 119 24.71 14.49 -0.41
CA GLN A 119 24.07 14.80 0.87
C GLN A 119 22.92 13.85 1.27
N ILE A 120 22.58 12.88 0.40
CA ILE A 120 21.45 11.98 0.64
C ILE A 120 21.98 10.54 0.70
N ASP A 121 21.90 9.94 1.88
CA ASP A 121 22.14 8.51 2.06
C ASP A 121 20.94 7.72 1.53
N VAL A 122 21.06 7.25 0.29
CA VAL A 122 20.03 6.48 -0.41
C VAL A 122 19.66 5.21 0.35
N GLY A 123 20.66 4.54 0.95
CA GLY A 123 20.43 3.32 1.73
C GLY A 123 19.57 3.57 2.96
N ALA A 124 19.89 4.61 3.72
CA ALA A 124 19.13 4.98 4.91
C ALA A 124 17.69 5.44 4.55
N VAL A 125 17.52 6.20 3.45
CA VAL A 125 16.18 6.64 2.99
C VAL A 125 15.35 5.43 2.59
N THR A 126 15.91 4.50 1.80
CA THR A 126 15.22 3.28 1.38
C THR A 126 14.85 2.41 2.57
N MET A 127 15.76 2.18 3.52
CA MET A 127 15.48 1.40 4.73
C MET A 127 14.31 2.00 5.52
N ARG A 128 14.31 3.31 5.73
CA ARG A 128 13.22 4.01 6.44
C ARG A 128 11.90 3.90 5.69
N ALA A 129 11.92 3.99 4.36
CA ALA A 129 10.72 3.81 3.54
C ALA A 129 10.12 2.40 3.72
N PHE A 130 10.93 1.35 3.73
CA PHE A 130 10.48 -0.01 4.01
C PHE A 130 9.85 -0.14 5.40
N LEU A 131 10.51 0.39 6.44
CA LEU A 131 10.01 0.31 7.81
C LEU A 131 8.68 1.04 7.98
N VAL A 132 8.57 2.25 7.43
CA VAL A 132 7.33 3.03 7.48
C VAL A 132 6.22 2.34 6.69
N SER A 133 6.50 1.84 5.48
CA SER A 133 5.53 1.08 4.67
C SER A 133 5.05 -0.16 5.41
N GLY A 134 5.96 -0.93 6.02
CA GLY A 134 5.61 -2.09 6.83
C GLY A 134 4.79 -1.72 8.07
N ALA A 135 5.13 -0.62 8.75
CA ALA A 135 4.36 -0.13 9.89
C ALA A 135 2.92 0.23 9.48
N LEU A 136 2.75 0.91 8.35
CA LEU A 136 1.42 1.27 7.83
C LEU A 136 0.62 0.04 7.40
N ALA A 137 1.25 -0.95 6.78
CA ALA A 137 0.61 -2.20 6.43
C ALA A 137 0.17 -2.99 7.68
N GLY A 138 1.03 -3.07 8.69
CA GLY A 138 0.69 -3.71 9.97
C GLY A 138 -0.40 -2.96 10.74
N LEU A 139 -0.42 -1.62 10.65
CA LEU A 139 -1.51 -0.81 11.19
C LEU A 139 -2.84 -1.11 10.48
N ALA A 140 -2.81 -1.22 9.14
CA ALA A 140 -4.00 -1.56 8.36
C ALA A 140 -4.55 -2.94 8.74
N GLY A 141 -3.68 -3.96 8.89
CA GLY A 141 -4.09 -5.29 9.36
C GLY A 141 -4.67 -5.27 10.78
N ALA A 142 -4.10 -4.46 11.68
CA ALA A 142 -4.63 -4.30 13.02
C ALA A 142 -6.01 -3.60 13.04
N VAL A 143 -6.22 -2.63 12.16
CA VAL A 143 -7.54 -1.97 11.95
C VAL A 143 -8.55 -2.97 11.41
N GLU A 144 -8.15 -3.83 10.46
CA GLU A 144 -9.01 -4.88 9.90
C GLU A 144 -9.48 -5.85 10.98
N VAL A 145 -8.55 -6.37 11.80
CA VAL A 145 -8.90 -7.30 12.90
C VAL A 145 -9.75 -6.63 13.97
N GLN A 146 -9.46 -5.38 14.34
CA GLN A 146 -10.17 -4.71 15.43
C GLN A 146 -11.46 -4.01 15.01
N GLY A 147 -11.60 -3.67 13.72
CA GLY A 147 -12.73 -2.90 13.22
C GLY A 147 -13.73 -3.68 12.40
N VAL A 148 -13.30 -4.77 11.73
CA VAL A 148 -14.12 -5.46 10.73
C VAL A 148 -14.32 -6.93 11.08
N THR A 149 -13.24 -7.68 11.25
CA THR A 149 -13.29 -9.14 11.32
C THR A 149 -13.39 -9.70 12.72
N PHE A 150 -12.88 -8.98 13.71
CA PHE A 150 -12.83 -9.34 15.14
C PHE A 150 -12.14 -10.68 15.47
N ALA A 151 -11.55 -11.33 14.49
CA ALA A 151 -10.76 -12.54 14.61
C ALA A 151 -9.74 -12.60 13.48
N LEU A 152 -8.63 -13.31 13.70
CA LEU A 152 -7.68 -13.63 12.64
C LEU A 152 -8.10 -14.97 12.01
N TYR A 153 -8.25 -14.99 10.69
CA TYR A 153 -8.57 -16.20 9.93
C TYR A 153 -7.67 -16.32 8.69
N GLU A 154 -7.69 -17.48 8.08
CA GLU A 154 -6.94 -17.67 6.83
C GLU A 154 -7.41 -16.68 5.75
N ASN A 155 -6.45 -16.17 5.01
CA ASN A 155 -6.72 -15.25 3.90
C ASN A 155 -7.51 -13.98 4.32
N ILE A 156 -7.21 -13.44 5.50
CA ILE A 156 -7.81 -12.19 6.01
C ILE A 156 -7.61 -10.99 5.06
N SER A 157 -6.60 -11.06 4.19
CA SER A 157 -6.30 -10.05 3.19
C SER A 157 -6.35 -10.65 1.78
N PRO A 158 -7.54 -10.81 1.17
CA PRO A 158 -7.70 -11.44 -0.13
C PRO A 158 -7.24 -10.50 -1.27
N GLY A 159 -5.93 -10.18 -1.31
CA GLY A 159 -5.36 -9.35 -2.36
C GLY A 159 -5.37 -7.84 -2.10
N TYR A 160 -5.78 -7.36 -0.93
CA TYR A 160 -5.81 -5.91 -0.60
C TYR A 160 -4.49 -5.18 -0.87
N GLY A 161 -3.35 -5.85 -0.70
CA GLY A 161 -2.04 -5.28 -1.04
C GLY A 161 -1.88 -4.96 -2.52
N TYR A 162 -2.38 -5.83 -3.40
CA TYR A 162 -2.34 -5.62 -4.86
C TYR A 162 -3.30 -4.50 -5.29
N THR A 163 -4.52 -4.50 -4.75
CA THR A 163 -5.49 -3.43 -4.96
C THR A 163 -4.94 -2.08 -4.47
N ALA A 164 -4.24 -2.05 -3.34
CA ALA A 164 -3.60 -0.83 -2.83
C ALA A 164 -2.53 -0.27 -3.77
N ILE A 165 -1.75 -1.13 -4.44
CA ILE A 165 -0.80 -0.68 -5.49
C ILE A 165 -1.56 0.00 -6.63
N ALA A 166 -2.66 -0.61 -7.08
CA ALA A 166 -3.49 -0.03 -8.14
C ALA A 166 -4.08 1.32 -7.75
N VAL A 167 -4.61 1.43 -6.53
CA VAL A 167 -5.13 2.68 -5.95
C VAL A 167 -4.05 3.76 -5.93
N ALA A 168 -2.83 3.43 -5.48
CA ALA A 168 -1.71 4.36 -5.43
C ALA A 168 -1.26 4.82 -6.83
N LEU A 169 -1.18 3.90 -7.78
CA LEU A 169 -0.83 4.21 -9.17
C LEU A 169 -1.90 5.06 -9.86
N LEU A 170 -3.18 4.76 -9.66
CA LEU A 170 -4.28 5.58 -10.19
C LEU A 170 -4.25 7.00 -9.60
N ALA A 171 -3.89 7.13 -8.34
CA ALA A 171 -3.70 8.41 -7.66
C ALA A 171 -2.46 9.19 -8.16
N GLY A 172 -1.59 8.57 -8.96
CA GLY A 172 -0.31 9.15 -9.36
C GLY A 172 0.65 9.35 -8.19
N LEU A 173 0.60 8.47 -7.19
CA LEU A 173 1.41 8.50 -5.96
C LEU A 173 1.21 9.78 -5.10
N ASP A 174 0.12 10.51 -5.33
CA ASP A 174 -0.24 11.69 -4.51
C ASP A 174 -1.16 11.26 -3.36
N PRO A 175 -0.77 11.47 -2.08
CA PRO A 175 -1.55 11.04 -0.92
C PRO A 175 -2.99 11.58 -0.89
N TRP A 176 -3.23 12.78 -1.38
CA TRP A 176 -4.58 13.37 -1.41
C TRP A 176 -5.47 12.72 -2.48
N ARG A 177 -4.89 12.36 -3.61
CA ARG A 177 -5.62 11.67 -4.69
C ARG A 177 -5.90 10.21 -4.34
N VAL A 178 -5.11 9.61 -3.46
CA VAL A 178 -5.35 8.24 -2.94
C VAL A 178 -6.74 8.13 -2.33
N ILE A 179 -7.25 9.17 -1.66
CA ILE A 179 -8.60 9.14 -1.07
C ILE A 179 -9.66 8.88 -2.15
N VAL A 180 -9.59 9.61 -3.26
CA VAL A 180 -10.57 9.47 -4.36
C VAL A 180 -10.44 8.11 -5.04
N SER A 181 -9.19 7.67 -5.31
CA SER A 181 -8.95 6.35 -5.89
C SER A 181 -9.42 5.22 -4.98
N ALA A 182 -9.16 5.32 -3.67
CA ALA A 182 -9.59 4.32 -2.70
C ALA A 182 -11.13 4.23 -2.61
N LEU A 183 -11.82 5.38 -2.63
CA LEU A 183 -13.30 5.41 -2.65
C LEU A 183 -13.86 4.78 -3.92
N LEU A 184 -13.22 5.01 -5.07
CA LEU A 184 -13.62 4.37 -6.32
C LEU A 184 -13.52 2.84 -6.23
N PHE A 185 -12.37 2.32 -5.76
CA PHE A 185 -12.19 0.88 -5.61
C PHE A 185 -13.12 0.29 -4.56
N ALA A 186 -13.31 0.97 -3.44
CA ALA A 186 -14.27 0.54 -2.41
C ALA A 186 -15.72 0.48 -2.94
N ALA A 187 -16.13 1.44 -3.78
CA ALA A 187 -17.43 1.43 -4.42
C ALA A 187 -17.57 0.28 -5.43
N LEU A 188 -16.52 -0.01 -6.18
CA LEU A 188 -16.48 -1.16 -7.09
C LEU A 188 -16.63 -2.48 -6.33
N GLU A 189 -15.86 -2.67 -5.26
CA GLU A 189 -15.89 -3.88 -4.45
C GLU A 189 -17.26 -4.06 -3.74
N ALA A 190 -17.80 -2.97 -3.20
CA ALA A 190 -19.14 -2.98 -2.59
C ALA A 190 -20.24 -3.30 -3.61
N GLY A 191 -20.17 -2.68 -4.81
CA GLY A 191 -21.09 -2.95 -5.91
C GLY A 191 -21.00 -4.38 -6.41
N ALA A 192 -19.79 -4.91 -6.47
CA ALA A 192 -19.52 -6.29 -6.79
C ALA A 192 -20.16 -7.27 -5.84
N GLY A 193 -19.99 -7.04 -4.55
CA GLY A 193 -20.62 -7.84 -3.52
C GLY A 193 -22.16 -7.77 -3.56
N ALA A 194 -22.73 -6.63 -3.92
CA ALA A 194 -24.16 -6.49 -4.15
C ALA A 194 -24.63 -7.30 -5.38
N MET A 195 -23.95 -7.15 -6.52
CA MET A 195 -24.25 -7.90 -7.74
C MET A 195 -24.16 -9.42 -7.55
N GLN A 196 -23.19 -9.87 -6.75
CA GLN A 196 -23.05 -11.29 -6.43
C GLN A 196 -24.24 -11.80 -5.62
N ARG A 197 -24.72 -11.04 -4.63
CA ARG A 197 -25.84 -11.44 -3.78
C ARG A 197 -27.18 -11.35 -4.49
N ASP A 198 -27.40 -10.29 -5.28
CA ASP A 198 -28.72 -9.96 -5.83
C ASP A 198 -28.94 -10.58 -7.22
N ALA A 199 -27.89 -10.67 -8.05
CA ALA A 199 -27.96 -11.16 -9.41
C ALA A 199 -27.22 -12.48 -9.65
N GLY A 200 -26.58 -13.07 -8.62
CA GLY A 200 -25.82 -14.31 -8.76
C GLY A 200 -24.58 -14.19 -9.66
N VAL A 201 -24.11 -12.98 -9.92
CA VAL A 201 -22.93 -12.73 -10.76
C VAL A 201 -21.68 -13.25 -10.04
N PRO A 202 -20.85 -14.11 -10.66
CA PRO A 202 -19.65 -14.62 -10.03
C PRO A 202 -18.68 -13.50 -9.65
N SER A 203 -18.11 -13.55 -8.45
CA SER A 203 -17.08 -12.60 -7.99
C SER A 203 -15.87 -12.49 -8.92
N THR A 204 -15.60 -13.54 -9.70
CA THR A 204 -14.56 -13.59 -10.74
C THR A 204 -14.73 -12.50 -11.80
N LEU A 205 -15.97 -12.14 -12.17
CA LEU A 205 -16.23 -11.06 -13.12
C LEU A 205 -15.76 -9.70 -12.57
N VAL A 206 -15.93 -9.49 -11.28
CA VAL A 206 -15.47 -8.28 -10.61
C VAL A 206 -13.96 -8.20 -10.60
N SER A 207 -13.29 -9.31 -10.26
CA SER A 207 -11.83 -9.39 -10.30
C SER A 207 -11.27 -9.12 -11.71
N VAL A 208 -11.99 -9.52 -12.76
CA VAL A 208 -11.62 -9.19 -14.15
C VAL A 208 -11.76 -7.68 -14.41
N VAL A 209 -12.86 -7.05 -13.98
CA VAL A 209 -13.05 -5.60 -14.12
C VAL A 209 -11.98 -4.83 -13.34
N GLU A 210 -11.67 -5.26 -12.13
CA GLU A 210 -10.62 -4.68 -11.31
C GLU A 210 -9.25 -4.80 -11.99
N ALA A 211 -8.89 -5.97 -12.51
CA ALA A 211 -7.65 -6.19 -13.24
C ALA A 211 -7.56 -5.30 -14.50
N LEU A 212 -8.66 -5.12 -15.25
CA LEU A 212 -8.70 -4.22 -16.39
C LEU A 212 -8.53 -2.76 -16.00
N LEU A 213 -9.11 -2.34 -14.88
CA LEU A 213 -8.92 -0.98 -14.33
C LEU A 213 -7.47 -0.75 -13.92
N ILE A 214 -6.84 -1.72 -13.26
CA ILE A 214 -5.42 -1.67 -12.91
C ILE A 214 -4.56 -1.51 -14.17
N LEU A 215 -4.81 -2.34 -15.18
CA LEU A 215 -4.07 -2.28 -16.44
C LEU A 215 -4.27 -0.93 -17.15
N ALA A 216 -5.49 -0.41 -17.18
CA ALA A 216 -5.78 0.90 -17.74
C ALA A 216 -5.08 2.04 -16.97
N ALA A 217 -5.07 1.98 -15.63
CA ALA A 217 -4.38 2.95 -14.78
C ALA A 217 -2.86 2.94 -15.02
N VAL A 218 -2.24 1.77 -15.05
CA VAL A 218 -0.80 1.60 -15.32
C VAL A 218 -0.43 2.11 -16.71
N THR A 219 -1.22 1.77 -17.73
CA THR A 219 -0.97 2.21 -19.11
C THR A 219 -1.15 3.73 -19.25
N ALA A 220 -2.13 4.32 -18.60
CA ALA A 220 -2.34 5.77 -18.58
C ALA A 220 -1.16 6.49 -17.92
N GLN A 221 -0.66 5.96 -16.82
CA GLN A 221 0.52 6.50 -16.12
C GLN A 221 1.78 6.39 -16.98
N ALA A 222 2.04 5.24 -17.58
CA ALA A 222 3.20 5.06 -18.47
C ALA A 222 3.19 6.03 -19.67
N ARG A 223 2.00 6.30 -20.23
CA ARG A 223 1.85 7.30 -21.30
C ARG A 223 2.12 8.74 -20.82
N ARG A 224 1.75 9.09 -19.59
CA ARG A 224 2.05 10.41 -19.02
C ARG A 224 3.54 10.62 -18.83
N LEU A 225 4.25 9.63 -18.28
CA LEU A 225 5.71 9.68 -18.10
C LEU A 225 6.44 9.84 -19.43
N ARG A 226 6.09 9.05 -20.46
CA ARG A 226 6.68 9.17 -21.80
C ARG A 226 6.44 10.53 -22.47
N ARG A 227 5.35 11.21 -22.16
CA ARG A 227 5.08 12.57 -22.67
C ARG A 227 5.91 13.64 -21.95
N SER A 228 6.28 13.40 -20.69
CA SER A 228 7.15 14.30 -19.92
C SER A 228 8.61 14.19 -20.34
N ASP A 229 9.03 13.02 -20.84
CA ASP A 229 10.40 12.74 -21.33
C ASP A 229 10.59 13.09 -22.80
N ALA A 230 9.59 13.64 -23.50
CA ALA A 230 9.77 14.15 -24.84
C ALA A 230 10.81 15.29 -24.80
N PRO A 231 11.93 15.19 -25.54
CA PRO A 231 12.96 16.21 -25.50
C PRO A 231 12.32 17.56 -25.83
N ALA A 232 12.58 18.55 -24.98
CA ALA A 232 12.26 19.94 -25.29
C ALA A 232 12.84 20.21 -26.68
N ALA A 233 11.97 20.57 -27.61
CA ALA A 233 12.37 20.86 -28.99
C ALA A 233 13.68 21.65 -28.96
N GLU A 234 14.70 21.12 -29.63
CA GLU A 234 16.01 21.79 -29.76
C GLU A 234 15.78 23.28 -30.05
N LEU A 235 16.15 24.11 -29.10
CA LEU A 235 16.22 25.54 -29.33
C LEU A 235 17.15 25.74 -30.54
N PRO A 236 16.71 26.43 -31.61
CA PRO A 236 17.58 26.65 -32.76
C PRO A 236 18.88 27.30 -32.28
N ALA A 237 20.00 26.69 -32.69
CA ALA A 237 21.32 27.16 -32.34
C ALA A 237 21.43 28.69 -32.60
N PRO A 238 22.00 29.48 -31.68
CA PRO A 238 22.15 30.89 -31.85
C PRO A 238 22.95 31.13 -33.15
N ALA A 239 22.37 31.93 -34.05
CA ALA A 239 23.02 32.31 -35.30
C ALA A 239 24.39 32.95 -34.98
N VAL A 240 25.46 32.28 -35.37
CA VAL A 240 26.80 32.84 -35.26
C VAL A 240 26.87 34.04 -36.22
N VAL A 241 26.78 35.24 -35.65
CA VAL A 241 27.02 36.49 -36.40
C VAL A 241 28.49 36.48 -36.76
N ARG A 242 28.79 36.15 -38.02
CA ARG A 242 30.13 36.40 -38.60
C ARG A 242 30.26 37.92 -38.77
N ALA A 243 31.07 38.50 -37.90
CA ALA A 243 31.58 39.85 -38.14
C ALA A 243 32.60 39.78 -39.27
N SER A 244 32.29 40.47 -40.35
CA SER A 244 33.17 40.80 -41.47
C SER A 244 34.08 41.97 -41.12
#